data_7b68996af996ac720407e38e73058bd1
#
_entry.id   7b68996af996ac720407e38e73058bd1
#
_cell.length_a   1.000
_cell.length_b   1.000
_cell.length_c   1.000
_cell.angle_alpha   90.00
_cell.angle_beta   90.00
_cell.angle_gamma   90.00
#
_symmetry.space_group_name_H-M   'P 1'
#
loop_
_entity.id
_entity.type
_entity.pdbx_description
1 polymer ?
#
loop_
_entity_poly.entity_id
_entity_poly.type
_entity_poly.pdbx_seq_one_letter_code
_entity_poly.pdbx_strand_id
1 'polypeptide(L)'
;MRYLDKIIFINSANIPYAEVMVDGNVHFAGTQGVGKSTVLRALLFFYNADKMRLGIQQGQKSFEEFYFRQSNSFIVYEVNTDNTAYSILAMRNLGKIVYYFIDAPYQRDWLVDSGGRVESDWIAIRKNILRDRNVDISNKIDTYELYRNIIFG
;
A
#
# COMPACT_ATOMS: atom_id res chain seq x y z
N MET A 1 10.81 -6.13 17.04
CA MET A 1 11.15 -4.98 16.18
C MET A 1 10.25 -5.00 14.94
N ARG A 2 9.74 -3.86 14.53
CA ARG A 2 8.94 -3.73 13.33
C ARG A 2 9.79 -3.10 12.23
N TYR A 3 9.74 -3.64 11.03
CA TYR A 3 10.40 -3.02 9.89
C TYR A 3 9.60 -3.28 8.62
N LEU A 4 9.56 -2.27 7.77
CA LEU A 4 8.93 -2.37 6.46
C LEU A 4 9.78 -3.27 5.57
N ASP A 5 9.18 -4.33 5.06
CA ASP A 5 9.86 -5.34 4.27
C ASP A 5 9.61 -5.17 2.77
N LYS A 6 8.39 -4.83 2.42
CA LYS A 6 7.97 -4.83 1.02
C LYS A 6 6.95 -3.73 0.77
N ILE A 7 7.00 -3.12 -0.40
CA ILE A 7 5.96 -2.23 -0.91
C ILE A 7 5.43 -2.83 -2.21
N ILE A 8 4.13 -2.97 -2.32
CA ILE A 8 3.46 -3.49 -3.50
C ILE A 8 2.69 -2.35 -4.15
N PHE A 9 2.98 -2.09 -5.43
CA PHE A 9 2.27 -1.10 -6.24
C PHE A 9 1.31 -1.83 -7.16
N ILE A 10 0.05 -1.45 -7.16
CA ILE A 10 -0.98 -2.04 -8.01
C ILE A 10 -1.74 -0.91 -8.68
N ASN A 11 -1.60 -0.77 -9.98
CA ASN A 11 -2.13 0.36 -10.77
C ASN A 11 -1.83 1.71 -10.11
N SER A 12 -0.62 1.86 -9.61
CA SER A 12 -0.19 3.01 -8.82
C SER A 12 1.08 3.59 -9.42
N ALA A 13 1.20 4.92 -9.46
CA ALA A 13 2.37 5.62 -10.00
C ALA A 13 2.71 5.17 -11.44
N ASN A 14 1.69 4.92 -12.27
CA ASN A 14 1.81 4.37 -13.62
C ASN A 14 2.45 2.98 -13.67
N ILE A 15 2.42 2.27 -12.55
CA ILE A 15 2.94 0.90 -12.44
C ILE A 15 1.76 -0.06 -12.39
N PRO A 16 1.60 -0.97 -13.37
CA PRO A 16 0.50 -1.95 -13.31
C PRO A 16 0.62 -2.88 -12.11
N TYR A 17 1.80 -3.40 -11.85
CA TYR A 17 2.07 -4.25 -10.69
C TYR A 17 3.58 -4.32 -10.43
N ALA A 18 3.99 -4.12 -9.18
CA ALA A 18 5.37 -4.32 -8.77
C ALA A 18 5.44 -4.63 -7.29
N GLU A 19 6.32 -5.55 -6.92
CA GLU A 19 6.69 -5.80 -5.52
C GLU A 19 8.12 -5.33 -5.33
N VAL A 20 8.34 -4.42 -4.42
CA VAL A 20 9.65 -3.82 -4.16
C VAL A 20 10.09 -4.20 -2.75
N MET A 21 11.22 -4.88 -2.66
CA MET A 21 11.81 -5.23 -1.36
C MET A 21 12.51 -4.02 -0.76
N VAL A 22 12.31 -3.83 0.53
CA VAL A 22 12.88 -2.71 1.29
C VAL A 22 13.53 -3.27 2.55
N ASP A 23 14.82 -3.54 2.50
CA ASP A 23 15.55 -4.16 3.61
C ASP A 23 16.84 -3.39 3.96
N GLY A 24 16.72 -2.09 4.10
CA GLY A 24 17.87 -1.20 4.33
C GLY A 24 18.44 -0.62 3.05
N ASN A 25 18.38 -1.37 1.95
CA ASN A 25 18.61 -0.91 0.59
C ASN A 25 17.38 -1.20 -0.23
N VAL A 26 17.09 -0.35 -1.22
CA VAL A 26 15.94 -0.56 -2.08
C VAL A 26 16.33 -1.51 -3.21
N HIS A 27 15.67 -2.66 -3.27
CA HIS A 27 15.85 -3.64 -4.33
C HIS A 27 14.58 -3.73 -5.18
N PHE A 28 14.75 -3.61 -6.49
CA PHE A 28 13.65 -3.67 -7.43
C PHE A 28 13.49 -5.09 -7.93
N ALA A 29 12.37 -5.74 -7.57
CA ALA A 29 12.08 -7.09 -8.02
C ALA A 29 11.10 -7.03 -9.20
N GLY A 30 11.58 -7.44 -10.38
CA GLY A 30 10.74 -7.88 -11.48
C GLY A 30 10.04 -6.82 -12.31
N THR A 31 10.17 -5.52 -12.04
CA THR A 31 9.49 -4.52 -12.84
C THR A 31 10.41 -3.39 -13.22
N GLN A 32 10.63 -3.23 -14.50
CA GLN A 32 11.32 -2.07 -15.03
C GLN A 32 10.43 -0.84 -14.92
N GLY A 33 11.04 0.32 -14.69
CA GLY A 33 10.34 1.60 -14.66
C GLY A 33 9.92 2.08 -13.27
N VAL A 34 10.18 1.29 -12.21
CA VAL A 34 9.99 1.78 -10.85
C VAL A 34 11.23 2.55 -10.44
N GLY A 35 11.17 3.87 -10.50
CA GLY A 35 12.31 4.72 -10.12
C GLY A 35 12.50 4.83 -8.61
N LYS A 36 13.72 5.16 -8.20
CA LYS A 36 14.04 5.37 -6.78
C LYS A 36 13.17 6.45 -6.15
N SER A 37 12.89 7.53 -6.88
CA SER A 37 12.03 8.61 -6.37
C SER A 37 10.63 8.14 -6.08
N THR A 38 10.07 7.28 -6.94
CA THR A 38 8.73 6.71 -6.75
C THR A 38 8.67 5.90 -5.46
N VAL A 39 9.64 5.03 -5.24
CA VAL A 39 9.72 4.20 -4.04
C VAL A 39 9.95 5.06 -2.80
N LEU A 40 10.84 6.04 -2.89
CA LEU A 40 11.15 6.91 -1.75
C LEU A 40 9.92 7.71 -1.30
N ARG A 41 9.14 8.24 -2.25
CA ARG A 41 7.90 8.94 -1.90
C ARG A 41 6.88 8.02 -1.27
N ALA A 42 6.77 6.78 -1.75
CA ALA A 42 5.88 5.80 -1.15
C ALA A 42 6.33 5.42 0.27
N LEU A 43 7.64 5.34 0.52
CA LEU A 43 8.19 5.15 1.86
C LEU A 43 7.83 6.31 2.78
N LEU A 44 8.00 7.54 2.31
CA LEU A 44 7.63 8.72 3.08
C LEU A 44 6.13 8.73 3.39
N PHE A 45 5.31 8.31 2.44
CA PHE A 45 3.88 8.20 2.65
C PHE A 45 3.54 7.14 3.71
N PHE A 46 4.25 6.02 3.74
CA PHE A 46 4.07 5.01 4.79
C PHE A 46 4.27 5.62 6.17
N TYR A 47 5.29 6.45 6.33
CA TYR A 47 5.54 7.17 7.59
C TYR A 47 4.65 8.41 7.73
N ASN A 48 3.73 8.59 6.81
CA ASN A 48 2.75 9.67 6.76
C ASN A 48 3.38 11.06 6.84
N ALA A 49 4.46 11.24 6.09
CA ALA A 49 5.07 12.54 5.94
C ALA A 49 4.11 13.50 5.26
N ASP A 50 4.30 14.78 5.48
CA ASP A 50 3.49 15.82 4.84
C ASP A 50 3.55 15.67 3.32
N LYS A 51 2.38 15.44 2.72
CA LYS A 51 2.26 15.21 1.27
C LYS A 51 2.82 16.36 0.45
N MET A 52 2.77 17.57 0.96
CA MET A 52 3.35 18.74 0.30
C MET A 52 4.86 18.67 0.20
N ARG A 53 5.49 17.90 1.08
CA ARG A 53 6.95 17.74 1.13
C ARG A 53 7.44 16.47 0.43
N LEU A 54 6.56 15.74 -0.25
CA LEU A 54 6.92 14.50 -0.92
C LEU A 54 7.62 14.71 -2.26
N GLY A 55 8.13 15.91 -2.52
CA GLY A 55 8.90 16.21 -3.71
C GLY A 55 8.06 16.44 -4.95
N ILE A 56 6.78 16.67 -4.81
CA ILE A 56 5.89 17.03 -5.91
C ILE A 56 5.92 18.55 -6.03
N GLN A 57 6.43 19.03 -7.15
CA GLN A 57 6.54 20.45 -7.40
C GLN A 57 5.17 21.06 -7.67
N GLN A 58 5.08 22.37 -7.43
CA GLN A 58 3.87 23.13 -7.76
C GLN A 58 3.53 22.98 -9.25
N GLY A 59 2.27 22.70 -9.54
CA GLY A 59 1.80 22.49 -10.91
C GLY A 59 1.87 21.04 -11.39
N GLN A 60 2.50 20.15 -10.63
CA GLN A 60 2.48 18.73 -10.92
C GLN A 60 1.29 18.07 -10.21
N LYS A 61 0.97 16.82 -10.60
CA LYS A 61 -0.08 16.05 -9.96
C LYS A 61 0.24 15.87 -8.48
N SER A 62 -0.79 15.96 -7.65
CA SER A 62 -0.66 15.65 -6.22
C SER A 62 -0.25 14.19 -6.04
N PHE A 63 0.25 13.86 -4.83
CA PHE A 63 0.58 12.47 -4.49
C PHE A 63 -0.62 11.56 -4.75
N GLU A 64 -1.82 11.97 -4.33
CA GLU A 64 -3.03 11.17 -4.49
C GLU A 64 -3.39 10.94 -5.95
N GLU A 65 -3.24 11.96 -6.80
CA GLU A 65 -3.53 11.84 -8.23
C GLU A 65 -2.54 10.92 -8.94
N PHE A 66 -1.32 10.86 -8.47
CA PHE A 66 -0.30 10.01 -9.07
C PHE A 66 -0.37 8.57 -8.58
N TYR A 67 -0.45 8.36 -7.27
CA TYR A 67 -0.41 7.02 -6.68
C TYR A 67 -1.78 6.35 -6.59
N PHE A 68 -2.85 7.12 -6.52
CA PHE A 68 -4.21 6.61 -6.37
C PHE A 68 -5.15 7.19 -7.42
N ARG A 69 -4.72 7.12 -8.66
CA ARG A 69 -5.43 7.73 -9.78
C ARG A 69 -6.77 7.06 -10.09
N GLN A 70 -6.84 5.75 -9.91
CA GLN A 70 -8.00 4.94 -10.27
C GLN A 70 -8.61 4.31 -9.03
N SER A 71 -9.86 3.84 -9.15
CA SER A 71 -10.53 3.13 -8.06
C SER A 71 -9.85 1.80 -7.73
N ASN A 72 -9.08 1.24 -8.66
CA ASN A 72 -8.31 0.02 -8.45
C ASN A 72 -6.80 0.30 -8.32
N SER A 73 -6.46 1.48 -7.81
CA SER A 73 -5.08 1.82 -7.47
C SER A 73 -4.83 1.54 -5.99
N PHE A 74 -3.80 0.74 -5.71
CA PHE A 74 -3.49 0.34 -4.33
C PHE A 74 -1.99 0.43 -4.08
N ILE A 75 -1.64 0.75 -2.84
CA ILE A 75 -0.31 0.49 -2.31
C ILE A 75 -0.48 -0.41 -1.10
N VAL A 76 0.28 -1.49 -1.04
CA VAL A 76 0.31 -2.38 0.12
C VAL A 76 1.69 -2.32 0.72
N TYR A 77 1.74 -2.10 2.03
CA TYR A 77 2.98 -2.14 2.81
C TYR A 77 2.99 -3.41 3.64
N GLU A 78 3.96 -4.28 3.40
CA GLU A 78 4.13 -5.47 4.23
C GLU A 78 5.19 -5.17 5.30
N VAL A 79 4.80 -5.33 6.55
CA VAL A 79 5.63 -5.03 7.71
C VAL A 79 5.93 -6.32 8.45
N ASN A 80 7.20 -6.60 8.65
CA ASN A 80 7.62 -7.74 9.44
C ASN A 80 7.81 -7.33 10.89
N THR A 81 7.41 -8.23 11.77
CA THR A 81 7.73 -8.21 13.20
C THR A 81 8.63 -9.41 13.51
N ASP A 82 9.04 -9.58 14.76
CA ASP A 82 9.97 -10.64 15.11
C ASP A 82 9.44 -12.03 14.76
N ASN A 83 8.12 -12.26 14.84
CA ASN A 83 7.52 -13.57 14.66
C ASN A 83 6.45 -13.64 13.58
N THR A 84 6.08 -12.52 12.98
CA THR A 84 4.94 -12.47 12.06
C THR A 84 5.08 -11.30 11.09
N ALA A 85 4.13 -11.20 10.21
CA ALA A 85 4.02 -10.07 9.29
C ALA A 85 2.58 -9.60 9.23
N TYR A 86 2.38 -8.33 8.94
CA TYR A 86 1.07 -7.78 8.66
C TYR A 86 1.14 -6.87 7.44
N SER A 87 -0.01 -6.54 6.90
CA SER A 87 -0.11 -5.71 5.70
C SER A 87 -0.97 -4.50 5.97
N ILE A 88 -0.59 -3.37 5.38
CA ILE A 88 -1.39 -2.16 5.39
C ILE A 88 -1.77 -1.86 3.95
N LEU A 89 -3.06 -1.91 3.66
CA LEU A 89 -3.61 -1.63 2.35
C LEU A 89 -4.06 -0.18 2.32
N ALA A 90 -3.47 0.61 1.43
CA ALA A 90 -3.87 1.99 1.16
C ALA A 90 -4.66 2.03 -0.13
N MET A 91 -5.80 2.71 -0.11
CA MET A 91 -6.65 2.86 -1.28
C MET A 91 -7.43 4.17 -1.22
N ARG A 92 -7.99 4.57 -2.34
CA ARG A 92 -8.82 5.77 -2.42
C ARG A 92 -10.28 5.38 -2.21
N ASN A 93 -10.94 6.07 -1.31
CA ASN A 93 -12.36 5.88 -1.04
C ASN A 93 -13.03 7.24 -0.89
N LEU A 94 -13.99 7.56 -1.75
CA LEU A 94 -14.73 8.81 -1.72
C LEU A 94 -13.84 10.06 -1.69
N GLY A 95 -12.78 10.03 -2.48
CA GLY A 95 -11.85 11.16 -2.60
C GLY A 95 -10.80 11.25 -1.51
N LYS A 96 -10.80 10.34 -0.56
CA LYS A 96 -9.80 10.27 0.51
C LYS A 96 -8.98 8.99 0.41
N ILE A 97 -7.75 9.06 0.90
CA ILE A 97 -6.94 7.86 1.09
C ILE A 97 -7.33 7.25 2.43
N VAL A 98 -7.67 5.98 2.39
CA VAL A 98 -8.00 5.21 3.59
C VAL A 98 -7.07 4.01 3.68
N TYR A 99 -6.92 3.48 4.88
CA TYR A 99 -6.05 2.36 5.16
C TYR A 99 -6.82 1.25 5.84
N TYR A 100 -6.41 0.01 5.56
CA TYR A 100 -6.87 -1.16 6.30
C TYR A 100 -5.66 -1.91 6.80
N PHE A 101 -5.66 -2.21 8.08
CA PHE A 101 -4.67 -3.08 8.70
C PHE A 101 -5.14 -4.53 8.54
N ILE A 102 -4.29 -5.38 7.99
CA ILE A 102 -4.60 -6.79 7.75
C ILE A 102 -3.56 -7.61 8.50
N ASP A 103 -4.01 -8.43 9.42
CA ASP A 103 -3.13 -9.23 10.29
C ASP A 103 -2.65 -10.50 9.58
N ALA A 104 -1.97 -10.31 8.47
CA ALA A 104 -1.39 -11.39 7.66
C ALA A 104 -0.38 -10.80 6.68
N PRO A 105 0.60 -11.62 6.23
CA PRO A 105 1.44 -11.25 5.09
C PRO A 105 0.60 -11.03 3.85
N TYR A 106 1.07 -10.16 2.98
CA TYR A 106 0.39 -9.88 1.72
C TYR A 106 0.26 -11.14 0.86
N GLN A 107 -0.93 -11.30 0.25
CA GLN A 107 -1.19 -12.32 -0.76
C GLN A 107 -1.70 -11.63 -2.01
N ARG A 108 -1.08 -11.93 -3.14
CA ARG A 108 -1.45 -11.31 -4.41
C ARG A 108 -2.91 -11.55 -4.78
N ASP A 109 -3.46 -12.70 -4.46
CA ASP A 109 -4.84 -13.08 -4.78
C ASP A 109 -5.89 -12.30 -3.99
N TRP A 110 -5.50 -11.49 -3.03
CA TRP A 110 -6.44 -10.55 -2.41
C TRP A 110 -6.94 -9.52 -3.42
N LEU A 111 -6.06 -9.08 -4.33
CA LEU A 111 -6.30 -7.94 -5.21
C LEU A 111 -6.27 -8.28 -6.68
N VAL A 112 -5.59 -9.37 -7.06
CA VAL A 112 -5.40 -9.76 -8.46
C VAL A 112 -5.93 -11.16 -8.65
N ASP A 113 -6.84 -11.34 -9.63
CA ASP A 113 -7.39 -12.66 -9.92
C ASP A 113 -6.41 -13.52 -10.76
N SER A 114 -6.81 -14.75 -11.05
CA SER A 114 -5.98 -15.68 -11.81
C SER A 114 -5.69 -15.22 -13.23
N GLY A 115 -6.54 -14.36 -13.78
CA GLY A 115 -6.35 -13.77 -15.10
C GLY A 115 -5.51 -12.49 -15.11
N GLY A 116 -5.04 -12.06 -13.93
CA GLY A 116 -4.26 -10.82 -13.80
C GLY A 116 -5.11 -9.56 -13.68
N ARG A 117 -6.42 -9.69 -13.54
CA ARG A 117 -7.31 -8.55 -13.39
C ARG A 117 -7.32 -8.06 -11.94
N VAL A 118 -7.21 -6.75 -11.78
CA VAL A 118 -7.21 -6.12 -10.46
C VAL A 118 -8.64 -5.84 -10.02
N GLU A 119 -8.98 -6.29 -8.81
CA GLU A 119 -10.27 -6.01 -8.19
C GLU A 119 -10.31 -4.55 -7.73
N SER A 120 -11.46 -3.90 -7.89
CA SER A 120 -11.66 -2.52 -7.43
C SER A 120 -12.70 -2.39 -6.33
N ASP A 121 -13.52 -3.42 -6.14
CA ASP A 121 -14.57 -3.41 -5.14
C ASP A 121 -14.02 -3.87 -3.79
N TRP A 122 -14.07 -2.99 -2.80
CA TRP A 122 -13.59 -3.31 -1.45
C TRP A 122 -14.32 -4.50 -0.83
N ILE A 123 -15.62 -4.66 -1.10
CA ILE A 123 -16.39 -5.79 -0.56
C ILE A 123 -15.82 -7.11 -1.08
N ALA A 124 -15.49 -7.17 -2.37
CA ALA A 124 -14.89 -8.36 -2.97
C ALA A 124 -13.47 -8.61 -2.45
N ILE A 125 -12.68 -7.56 -2.32
CA ILE A 125 -11.32 -7.64 -1.76
C ILE A 125 -11.36 -8.18 -0.33
N ARG A 126 -12.27 -7.64 0.48
CA ARG A 126 -12.45 -8.08 1.86
C ARG A 126 -12.81 -9.56 1.94
N LYS A 127 -13.70 -10.03 1.06
CA LYS A 127 -14.03 -11.45 0.97
C LYS A 127 -12.83 -12.29 0.60
N ASN A 128 -11.99 -11.82 -0.33
CA ASN A 128 -10.77 -12.54 -0.72
C ASN A 128 -9.81 -12.69 0.46
N ILE A 129 -9.62 -11.62 1.23
CA ILE A 129 -8.76 -11.65 2.40
C ILE A 129 -9.30 -12.60 3.47
N LEU A 130 -10.60 -12.56 3.71
CA LEU A 130 -11.26 -13.33 4.76
C LEU A 130 -11.53 -14.80 4.38
N ARG A 131 -11.11 -15.24 3.21
CA ARG A 131 -11.10 -16.68 2.88
C ARG A 131 -10.28 -17.47 3.89
N ASP A 132 -9.20 -16.89 4.39
CA ASP A 132 -8.47 -17.42 5.52
C ASP A 132 -9.13 -16.93 6.80
N ARG A 133 -9.70 -17.85 7.55
CA ARG A 133 -10.44 -17.56 8.80
C ARG A 133 -9.54 -17.03 9.92
N ASN A 134 -8.24 -17.20 9.80
CA ASN A 134 -7.28 -16.73 10.79
C ASN A 134 -6.84 -15.28 10.58
N VAL A 135 -7.33 -14.65 9.52
CA VAL A 135 -6.93 -13.28 9.17
C VAL A 135 -7.98 -12.29 9.65
N ASP A 136 -7.54 -11.29 10.38
CA ASP A 136 -8.38 -10.18 10.83
C ASP A 136 -8.07 -8.93 10.00
N ILE A 137 -9.12 -8.13 9.75
CA ILE A 137 -9.02 -6.85 9.07
C ILE A 137 -9.55 -5.78 10.01
N SER A 138 -8.82 -4.68 10.15
CA SER A 138 -9.28 -3.55 10.93
C SER A 138 -10.49 -2.88 10.30
N ASN A 139 -11.14 -2.01 11.06
CA ASN A 139 -12.05 -1.03 10.49
C ASN A 139 -11.29 -0.05 9.61
N LYS A 140 -12.02 0.69 8.78
CA LYS A 140 -11.46 1.71 7.91
C LYS A 140 -10.69 2.75 8.74
N ILE A 141 -9.44 2.99 8.39
CA ILE A 141 -8.58 3.98 9.02
C ILE A 141 -8.55 5.18 8.08
N ASP A 142 -9.23 6.25 8.47
CA ASP A 142 -9.41 7.42 7.61
C ASP A 142 -8.82 8.70 8.17
N THR A 143 -8.13 8.64 9.32
CA THR A 143 -7.43 9.79 9.89
C THR A 143 -5.96 9.48 10.11
N TYR A 144 -5.15 10.53 10.05
CA TYR A 144 -3.72 10.43 10.34
C TYR A 144 -3.45 9.91 11.74
N GLU A 145 -4.22 10.38 12.70
CA GLU A 145 -4.06 10.01 14.09
C GLU A 145 -4.26 8.51 14.31
N LEU A 146 -5.30 7.93 13.74
CA LEU A 146 -5.56 6.50 13.82
C LEU A 146 -4.44 5.70 13.14
N TYR A 147 -4.02 6.14 11.96
CA TYR A 147 -2.93 5.50 11.22
C TYR A 147 -1.65 5.51 12.05
N ARG A 148 -1.29 6.67 12.59
CA ARG A 148 -0.09 6.84 13.40
C ARG A 148 -0.08 5.92 14.61
N ASN A 149 -1.21 5.75 15.27
CA ASN A 149 -1.32 4.89 16.44
C ASN A 149 -1.04 3.42 16.10
N ILE A 150 -1.42 2.99 14.90
CA ILE A 150 -1.16 1.62 14.45
C ILE A 150 0.32 1.44 14.09
N ILE A 151 0.91 2.40 13.39
CA ILE A 151 2.29 2.29 12.89
C ILE A 151 3.30 2.51 14.01
N PHE A 152 3.06 3.47 14.90
CA PHE A 152 4.02 3.91 15.92
C PHE A 152 3.57 3.61 17.36
N GLY A 153 2.38 3.12 17.53
CA GLY A 153 1.80 2.83 18.84
C GLY A 153 2.35 1.63 19.58
#